data_90643a7c2cc7df33c47e7dcb860edb2c
#
_entry.id   90643a7c2cc7df33c47e7dcb860edb2c
#
_cell.length_a   1.000
_cell.length_b   1.000
_cell.length_c   1.000
_cell.angle_alpha   90.00
_cell.angle_beta   90.00
_cell.angle_gamma   90.00
#
_symmetry.space_group_name_H-M   'P 1'
#
loop_
_entity.id
_entity.type
_entity.pdbx_description
1 polymer ?
#
loop_
_entity_poly.entity_id
_entity_poly.type
_entity_poly.pdbx_seq_one_letter_code
_entity_poly.pdbx_strand_id
1 'polypeptide(L)'
;MMAIQDHIEPAGTYKSQYHFRWRGAVRLLDLFPRLKEWLASSARGLLKEVFEPGMVTTERVIEYPFVFQHLNGVDSPVLDLGCCHSRLPLALASRGFGVVGMDFNPYPYRHPGLRAVRGDIMKIPFGTGTFSAVLAVSVIEHIGIGHYGEPEANIGDQVAVREIARILKPGGKALITVPYGRAHTNDWMRVYDKPRLAQLTSALSINQVEYAVSRTGLWMPAAEGEAETIDWNGPHRAVALVVASKAA
;
A
#
# COMPACT_ATOMS: atom_id res chain seq x y z
N MET A 1 17.83 -37.40 -18.35
CA MET A 1 16.42 -37.14 -18.08
C MET A 1 16.09 -37.86 -16.77
N MET A 2 16.34 -37.21 -15.66
CA MET A 2 16.09 -37.73 -14.30
C MET A 2 14.86 -37.02 -13.76
N ALA A 3 13.82 -37.80 -13.49
CA ALA A 3 12.59 -37.34 -12.89
C ALA A 3 12.85 -36.98 -11.43
N ILE A 4 12.61 -35.72 -11.09
CA ILE A 4 12.50 -35.27 -9.69
C ILE A 4 11.09 -35.63 -9.26
N GLN A 5 10.96 -36.63 -8.43
CA GLN A 5 9.71 -37.07 -7.84
C GLN A 5 9.47 -36.24 -6.59
N ASP A 6 8.36 -35.51 -6.59
CA ASP A 6 7.88 -34.65 -5.53
C ASP A 6 7.59 -35.46 -4.26
N HIS A 7 8.32 -35.18 -3.19
CA HIS A 7 7.85 -35.38 -1.83
C HIS A 7 7.59 -34.01 -1.18
N ILE A 8 6.43 -33.43 -1.47
CA ILE A 8 5.89 -32.36 -0.63
C ILE A 8 5.17 -33.06 0.53
N GLU A 9 5.85 -33.19 1.66
CA GLU A 9 5.15 -33.52 2.90
C GLU A 9 4.21 -32.36 3.26
N PRO A 10 2.97 -32.66 3.71
CA PRO A 10 2.06 -31.62 4.18
C PRO A 10 2.73 -30.93 5.39
N ALA A 11 2.73 -29.59 5.38
CA ALA A 11 3.32 -28.75 6.41
C ALA A 11 2.93 -29.24 7.80
N GLY A 12 3.82 -30.02 8.40
CA GLY A 12 3.74 -30.42 9.79
C GLY A 12 3.82 -29.14 10.64
N THR A 13 2.95 -29.03 11.61
CA THR A 13 2.92 -28.01 12.63
C THR A 13 4.31 -27.80 13.21
N TYR A 14 4.96 -26.73 12.77
CA TYR A 14 6.23 -26.29 13.33
C TYR A 14 5.97 -25.82 14.77
N LYS A 15 6.10 -26.74 15.73
CA LYS A 15 6.09 -26.40 17.15
C LYS A 15 7.39 -25.67 17.42
N SER A 16 7.34 -24.35 17.46
CA SER A 16 8.44 -23.51 17.91
C SER A 16 8.87 -23.97 19.33
N GLN A 17 10.14 -24.40 19.44
CA GLN A 17 10.73 -24.80 20.73
C GLN A 17 11.06 -23.63 21.66
N TYR A 18 10.59 -22.43 21.37
CA TYR A 18 10.76 -21.27 22.24
C TYR A 18 9.60 -21.15 23.22
N HIS A 19 9.47 -22.10 24.14
CA HIS A 19 8.73 -21.92 25.38
C HIS A 19 9.49 -20.99 26.33
N PHE A 20 9.34 -19.68 26.13
CA PHE A 20 9.76 -18.71 27.14
C PHE A 20 8.81 -18.82 28.34
N ARG A 21 9.33 -19.37 29.46
CA ARG A 21 8.54 -19.56 30.70
C ARG A 21 8.34 -18.23 31.41
N TRP A 22 7.32 -17.47 31.00
CA TRP A 22 6.86 -16.23 31.68
C TRP A 22 5.83 -16.50 32.80
N ARG A 23 5.84 -17.69 33.42
CA ARG A 23 4.84 -18.03 34.46
C ARG A 23 4.96 -17.21 35.75
N GLY A 24 6.09 -16.55 36.02
CA GLY A 24 6.29 -15.73 37.24
C GLY A 24 5.80 -14.29 37.11
N ALA A 25 6.05 -13.64 35.95
CA ALA A 25 5.70 -12.22 35.74
C ALA A 25 4.20 -11.97 35.60
N VAL A 26 3.45 -12.93 35.05
CA VAL A 26 2.00 -12.80 34.87
C VAL A 26 1.23 -12.74 36.19
N ARG A 27 1.69 -13.45 37.24
CA ARG A 27 1.05 -13.42 38.56
C ARG A 27 1.20 -12.09 39.29
N LEU A 28 2.29 -11.35 39.07
CA LEU A 28 2.48 -10.02 39.68
C LEU A 28 1.58 -8.97 39.03
N LEU A 29 1.28 -9.10 37.75
CA LEU A 29 0.41 -8.19 36.99
C LEU A 29 -1.08 -8.34 37.38
N ASP A 30 -1.48 -9.48 37.96
CA ASP A 30 -2.84 -9.67 38.45
C ASP A 30 -3.15 -8.82 39.70
N LEU A 31 -2.12 -8.30 40.39
CA LEU A 31 -2.26 -7.35 41.50
C LEU A 31 -2.53 -5.92 41.01
N PHE A 32 -2.36 -5.63 39.72
CA PHE A 32 -2.55 -4.31 39.13
C PHE A 32 -3.41 -4.38 37.86
N PRO A 33 -4.73 -4.58 37.97
CA PRO A 33 -5.61 -4.83 36.82
C PRO A 33 -5.56 -3.71 35.75
N ARG A 34 -5.50 -2.44 36.15
CA ARG A 34 -5.39 -1.31 35.21
C ARG A 34 -4.07 -1.29 34.44
N LEU A 35 -2.96 -1.66 35.08
CA LEU A 35 -1.65 -1.79 34.41
C LEU A 35 -1.62 -3.00 33.47
N LYS A 36 -2.29 -4.09 33.88
CA LYS A 36 -2.46 -5.28 33.04
C LYS A 36 -3.28 -4.97 31.79
N GLU A 37 -4.38 -4.23 31.90
CA GLU A 37 -5.20 -3.81 30.77
C GLU A 37 -4.47 -2.84 29.84
N TRP A 38 -3.74 -1.88 30.40
CA TRP A 38 -2.91 -0.95 29.64
C TRP A 38 -1.77 -1.67 28.91
N LEU A 39 -1.03 -2.56 29.57
CA LEU A 39 0.00 -3.40 28.94
C LEU A 39 -0.61 -4.36 27.92
N ALA A 40 -1.77 -4.94 28.18
CA ALA A 40 -2.47 -5.82 27.26
C ALA A 40 -3.05 -5.09 26.05
N SER A 41 -3.44 -3.82 26.17
CA SER A 41 -3.87 -3.00 25.03
C SER A 41 -2.67 -2.55 24.16
N SER A 42 -1.58 -2.12 24.81
CA SER A 42 -0.33 -1.73 24.13
C SER A 42 0.39 -2.93 23.50
N ALA A 43 0.39 -4.09 24.21
CA ALA A 43 0.97 -5.32 23.70
C ALA A 43 0.11 -6.00 22.63
N ARG A 44 -1.22 -5.82 22.63
CA ARG A 44 -2.10 -6.36 21.57
C ARG A 44 -1.79 -5.76 20.21
N GLY A 45 -1.49 -4.48 20.12
CA GLY A 45 -1.01 -3.85 18.87
C GLY A 45 0.31 -4.46 18.41
N LEU A 46 1.30 -4.54 19.31
CA LEU A 46 2.63 -5.06 19.01
C LEU A 46 2.64 -6.59 18.76
N LEU A 47 1.85 -7.34 19.56
CA LEU A 47 1.75 -8.80 19.43
C LEU A 47 0.90 -9.22 18.22
N LYS A 48 -0.06 -8.40 17.81
CA LYS A 48 -0.84 -8.63 16.60
C LYS A 48 0.04 -8.57 15.34
N GLU A 49 1.04 -7.69 15.32
CA GLU A 49 2.02 -7.63 14.23
C GLU A 49 3.09 -8.75 14.29
N VAL A 50 3.37 -9.29 15.47
CA VAL A 50 4.49 -10.25 15.69
C VAL A 50 4.03 -11.70 15.79
N PHE A 51 2.77 -11.98 16.18
CA PHE A 51 2.31 -13.32 16.56
C PHE A 51 0.99 -13.77 15.92
N GLU A 52 0.47 -13.13 14.90
CA GLU A 52 -0.59 -13.76 14.13
C GLU A 52 0.02 -14.92 13.31
N PRO A 53 -0.32 -16.20 13.62
CA PRO A 53 0.03 -17.33 12.78
C PRO A 53 -0.85 -17.27 11.54
N GLY A 54 -0.33 -16.71 10.50
CA GLY A 54 -0.95 -16.44 9.23
C GLY A 54 -0.48 -15.08 8.77
N MET A 55 0.78 -14.97 8.30
CA MET A 55 1.18 -13.80 7.53
C MET A 55 0.24 -13.76 6.33
N VAL A 56 -0.83 -12.99 6.45
CA VAL A 56 -1.65 -12.60 5.31
C VAL A 56 -0.71 -11.81 4.42
N THR A 57 -0.33 -12.38 3.30
CA THR A 57 0.41 -11.64 2.30
C THR A 57 -0.46 -10.49 1.86
N THR A 58 0.00 -9.27 2.12
CA THR A 58 -0.71 -8.08 1.72
C THR A 58 -0.61 -7.91 0.20
N GLU A 59 -1.42 -7.04 -0.36
CA GLU A 59 -1.39 -6.60 -1.76
C GLU A 59 0.01 -6.15 -2.23
N ARG A 60 0.90 -5.79 -1.31
CA ARG A 60 2.29 -5.39 -1.61
C ARG A 60 3.07 -6.42 -2.44
N VAL A 61 2.72 -7.72 -2.34
CA VAL A 61 3.37 -8.79 -3.13
C VAL A 61 3.06 -8.68 -4.62
N ILE A 62 1.97 -8.00 -4.99
CA ILE A 62 1.61 -7.70 -6.39
C ILE A 62 2.02 -6.27 -6.75
N GLU A 63 1.79 -5.30 -5.86
CA GLU A 63 1.99 -3.88 -6.14
C GLU A 63 3.46 -3.52 -6.35
N TYR A 64 4.38 -4.06 -5.55
CA TYR A 64 5.81 -3.74 -5.71
C TYR A 64 6.40 -4.31 -7.01
N PRO A 65 6.16 -5.58 -7.39
CA PRO A 65 6.54 -6.06 -8.73
C PRO A 65 5.96 -5.22 -9.87
N PHE A 66 4.69 -4.83 -9.79
CA PHE A 66 4.05 -3.92 -10.74
C PHE A 66 4.81 -2.58 -10.86
N VAL A 67 5.12 -1.93 -9.74
CA VAL A 67 5.89 -0.67 -9.73
C VAL A 67 7.24 -0.86 -10.39
N PHE A 68 7.99 -1.90 -10.00
CA PHE A 68 9.32 -2.14 -10.57
C PHE A 68 9.29 -2.44 -12.07
N GLN A 69 8.27 -3.17 -12.53
CA GLN A 69 8.09 -3.47 -13.95
C GLN A 69 7.86 -2.18 -14.76
N HIS A 70 6.99 -1.31 -14.30
CA HIS A 70 6.57 -0.11 -15.04
C HIS A 70 7.49 1.09 -14.88
N LEU A 71 8.46 1.05 -13.95
CA LEU A 71 9.51 2.04 -13.83
C LEU A 71 10.73 1.76 -14.74
N ASN A 72 10.80 0.62 -15.42
CA ASN A 72 11.88 0.36 -16.37
C ASN A 72 11.94 1.46 -17.45
N GLY A 73 13.13 2.04 -17.63
CA GLY A 73 13.36 3.12 -18.61
C GLY A 73 12.79 4.48 -18.20
N VAL A 74 12.34 4.64 -16.96
CA VAL A 74 11.89 5.92 -16.42
C VAL A 74 13.06 6.66 -15.80
N ASP A 75 13.23 7.94 -16.15
CA ASP A 75 14.25 8.81 -15.58
C ASP A 75 13.86 9.28 -14.16
N SER A 76 14.88 9.72 -13.42
CA SER A 76 14.65 10.42 -12.15
C SER A 76 14.25 11.90 -12.40
N PRO A 77 13.60 12.58 -11.45
CA PRO A 77 13.21 12.08 -10.13
C PRO A 77 11.86 11.33 -10.12
N VAL A 78 11.76 10.38 -9.19
CA VAL A 78 10.53 9.63 -8.89
C VAL A 78 9.98 10.08 -7.54
N LEU A 79 8.67 10.28 -7.43
CA LEU A 79 7.99 10.60 -6.18
C LEU A 79 7.17 9.39 -5.70
N ASP A 80 7.33 9.00 -4.44
CA ASP A 80 6.47 8.03 -3.77
C ASP A 80 5.62 8.74 -2.71
N LEU A 81 4.31 8.72 -2.89
CA LEU A 81 3.31 9.35 -2.03
C LEU A 81 2.79 8.36 -0.99
N GLY A 82 2.56 8.81 0.24
CA GLY A 82 2.07 7.96 1.33
C GLY A 82 3.10 6.94 1.79
N CYS A 83 4.38 7.32 1.83
CA CYS A 83 5.49 6.40 2.00
C CYS A 83 5.78 5.97 3.45
N CYS A 84 5.16 6.57 4.47
CA CYS A 84 5.55 6.51 5.89
C CYS A 84 5.89 5.09 6.39
N HIS A 85 5.06 4.10 6.08
CA HIS A 85 5.23 2.71 6.51
C HIS A 85 5.80 1.80 5.41
N SER A 86 6.14 2.36 4.24
CA SER A 86 6.62 1.64 3.08
C SER A 86 8.14 1.58 3.03
N ARG A 87 8.69 0.49 2.52
CA ARG A 87 10.11 0.40 2.15
C ARG A 87 10.34 0.62 0.66
N LEU A 88 9.29 0.94 -0.10
CA LEU A 88 9.39 1.14 -1.54
C LEU A 88 10.36 2.27 -1.93
N PRO A 89 10.35 3.47 -1.29
CA PRO A 89 11.30 4.53 -1.62
C PRO A 89 12.76 4.08 -1.41
N LEU A 90 13.01 3.33 -0.33
CA LEU A 90 14.34 2.81 -0.03
C LEU A 90 14.77 1.79 -1.09
N ALA A 91 13.88 0.88 -1.48
CA ALA A 91 14.17 -0.13 -2.49
C ALA A 91 14.43 0.48 -3.88
N LEU A 92 13.70 1.55 -4.24
CA LEU A 92 13.91 2.31 -5.48
C LEU A 92 15.24 3.06 -5.45
N ALA A 93 15.55 3.76 -4.37
CA ALA A 93 16.81 4.47 -4.21
C ALA A 93 18.02 3.50 -4.27
N SER A 94 17.88 2.31 -3.68
CA SER A 94 18.92 1.25 -3.76
C SER A 94 19.09 0.66 -5.16
N ARG A 95 18.13 0.90 -6.06
CA ARG A 95 18.23 0.55 -7.50
C ARG A 95 18.74 1.70 -8.39
N GLY A 96 19.15 2.81 -7.76
CA GLY A 96 19.76 3.94 -8.47
C GLY A 96 18.80 5.05 -8.87
N PHE A 97 17.50 4.96 -8.49
CA PHE A 97 16.60 6.08 -8.72
C PHE A 97 16.89 7.23 -7.75
N GLY A 98 16.80 8.47 -8.25
CA GLY A 98 16.63 9.65 -7.39
C GLY A 98 15.19 9.74 -6.90
N VAL A 99 14.97 9.42 -5.63
CA VAL A 99 13.62 9.27 -5.06
C VAL A 99 13.30 10.40 -4.10
N VAL A 100 12.07 10.91 -4.18
CA VAL A 100 11.46 11.70 -3.13
C VAL A 100 10.35 10.85 -2.50
N GLY A 101 10.41 10.63 -1.20
CA GLY A 101 9.30 10.04 -0.44
C GLY A 101 8.52 11.15 0.24
N MET A 102 7.20 11.24 0.04
CA MET A 102 6.36 12.24 0.69
C MET A 102 5.23 11.59 1.48
N ASP A 103 5.07 12.04 2.72
CA ASP A 103 3.99 11.61 3.60
C ASP A 103 3.59 12.74 4.56
N PHE A 104 2.41 12.63 5.15
CA PHE A 104 1.98 13.51 6.24
C PHE A 104 2.83 13.29 7.50
N ASN A 105 3.26 12.06 7.72
CA ASN A 105 4.13 11.62 8.82
C ASN A 105 5.60 11.60 8.40
N PRO A 106 6.57 11.69 9.35
CA PRO A 106 7.97 11.60 9.03
C PRO A 106 8.37 10.19 8.55
N TYR A 107 9.16 10.13 7.48
CA TYR A 107 9.72 8.87 6.99
C TYR A 107 10.96 8.47 7.79
N PRO A 108 11.03 7.24 8.35
CA PRO A 108 12.07 6.87 9.31
C PRO A 108 13.40 6.44 8.68
N TYR A 109 13.42 6.12 7.37
CA TYR A 109 14.60 5.56 6.72
C TYR A 109 15.39 6.62 5.95
N ARG A 110 16.70 6.37 5.78
CA ARG A 110 17.61 7.25 5.07
C ARG A 110 18.41 6.47 4.01
N HIS A 111 18.63 7.10 2.86
CA HIS A 111 19.49 6.59 1.79
C HIS A 111 20.04 7.78 1.00
N PRO A 112 21.29 7.73 0.44
CA PRO A 112 21.86 8.84 -0.33
C PRO A 112 20.99 9.26 -1.53
N GLY A 113 20.32 8.32 -2.20
CA GLY A 113 19.41 8.58 -3.32
C GLY A 113 17.97 8.91 -2.92
N LEU A 114 17.67 9.09 -1.60
CA LEU A 114 16.31 9.31 -1.10
C LEU A 114 16.24 10.61 -0.30
N ARG A 115 15.31 11.47 -0.67
CA ARG A 115 14.89 12.65 0.08
C ARG A 115 13.49 12.46 0.64
N ALA A 116 13.33 12.53 1.95
CA ALA A 116 12.01 12.50 2.59
C ALA A 116 11.47 13.93 2.78
N VAL A 117 10.18 14.12 2.51
CA VAL A 117 9.47 15.41 2.63
C VAL A 117 8.15 15.16 3.35
N ARG A 118 7.81 16.02 4.30
CA ARG A 118 6.45 16.03 4.87
C ARG A 118 5.56 16.93 4.03
N GLY A 119 4.35 16.44 3.71
CA GLY A 119 3.41 17.19 2.90
C GLY A 119 2.04 16.55 2.84
N ASP A 120 1.07 17.36 2.42
CA ASP A 120 -0.30 16.94 2.14
C ASP A 120 -0.42 16.57 0.66
N ILE A 121 -0.94 15.38 0.38
CA ILE A 121 -1.14 14.87 -0.97
C ILE A 121 -2.17 15.71 -1.74
N MET A 122 -3.12 16.33 -1.04
CA MET A 122 -4.09 17.25 -1.66
C MET A 122 -3.48 18.61 -2.04
N LYS A 123 -2.26 18.93 -1.55
CA LYS A 123 -1.53 20.16 -1.84
C LYS A 123 -0.02 19.89 -1.89
N ILE A 124 0.40 19.21 -2.93
CA ILE A 124 1.79 18.74 -3.06
C ILE A 124 2.76 19.91 -3.22
N PRO A 125 3.79 20.06 -2.35
CA PRO A 125 4.68 21.22 -2.29
C PRO A 125 5.77 21.20 -3.38
N PHE A 126 5.44 20.75 -4.59
CA PHE A 126 6.34 20.74 -5.73
C PHE A 126 5.74 21.49 -6.92
N GLY A 127 6.60 22.02 -7.77
CA GLY A 127 6.21 22.72 -8.99
C GLY A 127 5.57 21.79 -10.04
N THR A 128 4.85 22.39 -10.97
CA THR A 128 4.30 21.71 -12.13
C THR A 128 5.43 21.07 -12.96
N GLY A 129 5.25 19.83 -13.43
CA GLY A 129 6.21 19.18 -14.31
C GLY A 129 7.54 18.80 -13.65
N THR A 130 7.54 18.49 -12.37
CA THR A 130 8.76 18.17 -11.61
C THR A 130 9.20 16.72 -11.78
N PHE A 131 8.27 15.75 -11.77
CA PHE A 131 8.59 14.34 -11.66
C PHE A 131 8.40 13.59 -12.97
N SER A 132 9.30 12.64 -13.25
CA SER A 132 9.17 11.71 -14.38
C SER A 132 8.21 10.57 -14.07
N ALA A 133 8.12 10.19 -12.80
CA ALA A 133 7.06 9.30 -12.32
C ALA A 133 6.58 9.69 -10.91
N VAL A 134 5.31 9.42 -10.66
CA VAL A 134 4.67 9.54 -9.33
C VAL A 134 3.99 8.21 -9.00
N LEU A 135 4.28 7.71 -7.82
CA LEU A 135 3.73 6.48 -7.27
C LEU A 135 2.73 6.83 -6.17
N ALA A 136 1.58 6.17 -6.20
CA ALA A 136 0.57 6.25 -5.14
C ALA A 136 0.03 4.82 -4.89
N VAL A 137 0.75 4.08 -4.04
CA VAL A 137 0.55 2.64 -3.83
C VAL A 137 -0.27 2.42 -2.57
N SER A 138 -1.55 2.08 -2.73
CA SER A 138 -2.54 1.93 -1.64
C SER A 138 -2.51 3.11 -0.67
N VAL A 139 -2.74 4.30 -1.19
CA VAL A 139 -2.78 5.54 -0.42
C VAL A 139 -3.97 6.43 -0.79
N ILE A 140 -4.35 6.48 -2.06
CA ILE A 140 -5.40 7.38 -2.57
C ILE A 140 -6.76 7.10 -1.95
N GLU A 141 -7.05 5.84 -1.66
CA GLU A 141 -8.29 5.39 -1.02
C GLU A 141 -8.54 5.99 0.35
N HIS A 142 -7.49 6.45 1.01
CA HIS A 142 -7.57 7.03 2.37
C HIS A 142 -7.71 8.56 2.35
N ILE A 143 -7.40 9.23 1.25
CA ILE A 143 -7.26 10.69 1.22
C ILE A 143 -8.61 11.39 1.35
N GLY A 144 -8.71 12.28 2.34
CA GLY A 144 -9.91 13.07 2.62
C GLY A 144 -11.02 12.31 3.37
N ILE A 145 -10.69 11.17 4.01
CA ILE A 145 -11.61 10.45 4.91
C ILE A 145 -11.53 11.00 6.35
N GLY A 146 -10.43 11.66 6.73
CA GLY A 146 -10.23 12.18 8.08
C GLY A 146 -9.63 11.15 9.05
N HIS A 147 -9.37 9.92 8.61
CA HIS A 147 -8.92 8.83 9.47
C HIS A 147 -7.54 9.08 10.10
N TYR A 148 -6.63 9.73 9.39
CA TYR A 148 -5.28 10.04 9.87
C TYR A 148 -5.14 11.45 10.44
N GLY A 149 -6.28 12.13 10.72
CA GLY A 149 -6.32 13.48 11.28
C GLY A 149 -6.25 14.60 10.24
N GLU A 150 -6.30 14.26 8.94
CA GLU A 150 -6.48 15.23 7.86
C GLU A 150 -7.93 15.73 7.81
N PRO A 151 -8.20 16.93 7.27
CA PRO A 151 -9.55 17.42 7.05
C PRO A 151 -10.35 16.48 6.12
N GLU A 152 -11.60 16.22 6.47
CA GLU A 152 -12.51 15.48 5.60
C GLU A 152 -12.76 16.27 4.29
N ALA A 153 -12.66 15.56 3.17
CA ALA A 153 -12.90 16.08 1.84
C ALA A 153 -13.51 14.99 0.96
N ASN A 154 -14.78 15.13 0.63
CA ASN A 154 -15.52 14.11 -0.14
C ASN A 154 -14.85 13.68 -1.45
N ILE A 155 -14.08 14.59 -2.07
CA ILE A 155 -13.34 14.36 -3.32
C ILE A 155 -11.83 14.47 -3.12
N GLY A 156 -11.34 14.20 -1.90
CA GLY A 156 -9.91 14.33 -1.56
C GLY A 156 -9.03 13.45 -2.43
N ASP A 157 -9.46 12.23 -2.72
CA ASP A 157 -8.82 11.31 -3.64
C ASP A 157 -8.68 11.89 -5.07
N GLN A 158 -9.71 12.52 -5.61
CA GLN A 158 -9.66 13.17 -6.93
C GLN A 158 -8.78 14.43 -6.92
N VAL A 159 -8.78 15.18 -5.80
CA VAL A 159 -7.86 16.32 -5.62
C VAL A 159 -6.41 15.82 -5.66
N ALA A 160 -6.11 14.74 -4.97
CA ALA A 160 -4.79 14.12 -4.96
C ALA A 160 -4.34 13.70 -6.36
N VAL A 161 -5.22 13.07 -7.16
CA VAL A 161 -4.87 12.67 -8.54
C VAL A 161 -4.68 13.88 -9.45
N ARG A 162 -5.44 14.98 -9.28
CA ARG A 162 -5.17 16.24 -9.99
C ARG A 162 -3.81 16.83 -9.64
N GLU A 163 -3.40 16.77 -8.38
CA GLU A 163 -2.06 17.19 -7.95
C GLU A 163 -0.96 16.31 -8.57
N ILE A 164 -1.18 14.97 -8.61
CA ILE A 164 -0.29 14.05 -9.32
C ILE A 164 -0.14 14.47 -10.79
N ALA A 165 -1.24 14.71 -11.48
CA ALA A 165 -1.22 15.15 -12.88
C ALA A 165 -0.48 16.51 -13.05
N ARG A 166 -0.66 17.43 -12.11
CA ARG A 166 0.02 18.74 -12.13
C ARG A 166 1.54 18.60 -12.04
N ILE A 167 2.04 17.78 -11.09
CA ILE A 167 3.48 17.68 -10.82
C ILE A 167 4.23 16.74 -11.76
N LEU A 168 3.54 15.90 -12.51
CA LEU A 168 4.14 15.08 -13.55
C LEU A 168 4.63 15.94 -14.71
N LYS A 169 5.79 15.60 -15.25
CA LYS A 169 6.29 16.10 -16.55
C LYS A 169 5.30 15.70 -17.65
N PRO A 170 5.27 16.43 -18.79
CA PRO A 170 4.59 15.92 -19.99
C PRO A 170 5.10 14.51 -20.32
N GLY A 171 4.19 13.56 -20.58
CA GLY A 171 4.53 12.15 -20.79
C GLY A 171 5.00 11.38 -19.56
N GLY A 172 5.07 12.02 -18.38
CA GLY A 172 5.45 11.38 -17.12
C GLY A 172 4.41 10.37 -16.66
N LYS A 173 4.83 9.32 -15.94
CA LYS A 173 4.00 8.19 -15.53
C LYS A 173 3.42 8.38 -14.12
N ALA A 174 2.14 8.05 -13.95
CA ALA A 174 1.51 7.81 -12.66
C ALA A 174 1.31 6.28 -12.50
N LEU A 175 1.78 5.71 -11.40
CA LEU A 175 1.49 4.34 -10.99
C LEU A 175 0.64 4.41 -9.74
N ILE A 176 -0.63 4.04 -9.89
CA ILE A 176 -1.64 4.17 -8.82
C ILE A 176 -2.20 2.78 -8.55
N THR A 177 -2.23 2.37 -7.29
CA THR A 177 -2.94 1.16 -6.89
C THR A 177 -3.99 1.49 -5.86
N VAL A 178 -5.17 0.88 -6.01
CA VAL A 178 -6.31 1.11 -5.13
C VAL A 178 -7.12 -0.16 -4.91
N PRO A 179 -7.83 -0.29 -3.78
CA PRO A 179 -8.83 -1.33 -3.57
C PRO A 179 -9.89 -1.32 -4.69
N TYR A 180 -10.18 -2.48 -5.26
CA TYR A 180 -11.14 -2.60 -6.35
C TYR A 180 -12.23 -3.64 -6.02
N GLY A 181 -13.45 -3.43 -6.53
CA GLY A 181 -14.57 -4.34 -6.31
C GLY A 181 -15.91 -3.61 -6.20
N ARG A 182 -16.81 -4.14 -5.38
CA ARG A 182 -18.08 -3.47 -5.08
C ARG A 182 -17.83 -2.17 -4.35
N ALA A 183 -18.18 -1.07 -5.00
CA ALA A 183 -17.87 0.26 -4.50
C ALA A 183 -18.54 0.56 -3.16
N HIS A 184 -17.76 0.93 -2.19
CA HIS A 184 -18.23 1.49 -0.92
C HIS A 184 -17.19 2.44 -0.34
N THR A 185 -17.57 3.13 0.73
CA THR A 185 -16.67 3.99 1.53
C THR A 185 -17.01 3.75 2.99
N ASN A 186 -16.02 3.59 3.81
CA ASN A 186 -16.14 3.54 5.26
C ASN A 186 -15.24 4.63 5.89
N ASP A 187 -15.08 4.60 7.21
CA ASP A 187 -14.27 5.53 8.00
C ASP A 187 -12.76 5.36 7.83
N TRP A 188 -12.32 4.38 7.02
CA TRP A 188 -10.92 4.09 6.79
C TRP A 188 -10.51 4.21 5.33
N MET A 189 -11.34 3.72 4.36
CA MET A 189 -10.96 3.71 2.94
C MET A 189 -12.16 3.71 2.00
N ARG A 190 -11.87 3.99 0.73
CA ARG A 190 -12.76 3.80 -0.42
C ARG A 190 -12.40 2.53 -1.17
N VAL A 191 -13.41 1.79 -1.61
CA VAL A 191 -13.28 0.72 -2.62
C VAL A 191 -13.87 1.25 -3.92
N TYR A 192 -13.12 1.09 -5.00
CA TYR A 192 -13.46 1.59 -6.31
C TYR A 192 -14.06 0.48 -7.17
N ASP A 193 -15.11 0.82 -7.90
CA ASP A 193 -15.60 0.10 -9.06
C ASP A 193 -15.14 0.80 -10.34
N LYS A 194 -15.52 0.29 -11.49
CA LYS A 194 -15.15 0.86 -12.79
C LYS A 194 -15.53 2.34 -12.94
N PRO A 195 -16.78 2.79 -12.65
CA PRO A 195 -17.16 4.20 -12.72
C PRO A 195 -16.33 5.10 -11.79
N ARG A 196 -16.14 4.68 -10.53
CA ARG A 196 -15.34 5.46 -9.56
C ARG A 196 -13.87 5.52 -9.96
N LEU A 197 -13.29 4.44 -10.47
CA LEU A 197 -11.91 4.42 -10.94
C LEU A 197 -11.73 5.36 -12.14
N ALA A 198 -12.66 5.34 -13.10
CA ALA A 198 -12.65 6.27 -14.23
C ALA A 198 -12.76 7.74 -13.78
N GLN A 199 -13.62 8.03 -12.79
CA GLN A 199 -13.75 9.36 -12.22
C GLN A 199 -12.45 9.78 -11.47
N LEU A 200 -11.87 8.90 -10.69
CA LEU A 200 -10.62 9.11 -9.96
C LEU A 200 -9.49 9.53 -10.90
N THR A 201 -9.34 8.82 -12.00
CA THR A 201 -8.22 8.97 -12.94
C THR A 201 -8.47 9.98 -14.05
N SER A 202 -9.59 10.72 -14.01
CA SER A 202 -10.05 11.62 -15.09
C SER A 202 -9.06 12.74 -15.46
N ALA A 203 -8.11 13.08 -14.57
CA ALA A 203 -7.06 14.07 -14.84
C ALA A 203 -5.84 13.49 -15.56
N LEU A 204 -5.81 12.20 -15.84
CA LEU A 204 -4.70 11.45 -16.45
C LEU A 204 -5.20 10.66 -17.67
N SER A 205 -4.28 10.30 -18.55
CA SER A 205 -4.54 9.36 -19.65
C SER A 205 -4.19 7.95 -19.17
N ILE A 206 -5.17 7.05 -19.07
CA ILE A 206 -4.94 5.65 -18.68
C ILE A 206 -4.26 4.92 -19.83
N ASN A 207 -3.11 4.33 -19.57
CA ASN A 207 -2.37 3.51 -20.52
C ASN A 207 -2.69 2.02 -20.34
N GLN A 208 -2.84 1.57 -19.08
CA GLN A 208 -3.08 0.18 -18.73
C GLN A 208 -3.73 0.09 -17.36
N VAL A 209 -4.60 -0.89 -17.17
CA VAL A 209 -5.11 -1.31 -15.85
C VAL A 209 -4.94 -2.82 -15.74
N GLU A 210 -4.29 -3.26 -14.69
CA GLU A 210 -4.20 -4.66 -14.30
C GLU A 210 -5.03 -4.87 -13.03
N TYR A 211 -5.50 -6.09 -12.83
CA TYR A 211 -6.26 -6.44 -11.64
C TYR A 211 -5.65 -7.67 -10.99
N ALA A 212 -5.70 -7.72 -9.67
CA ALA A 212 -5.35 -8.91 -8.92
C ALA A 212 -6.37 -9.16 -7.81
N VAL A 213 -6.63 -10.44 -7.54
CA VAL A 213 -7.58 -10.89 -6.53
C VAL A 213 -6.85 -11.77 -5.52
N SER A 214 -7.12 -11.54 -4.24
CA SER A 214 -6.68 -12.42 -3.15
C SER A 214 -7.81 -13.33 -2.72
N ARG A 215 -7.54 -14.63 -2.77
CA ARG A 215 -8.39 -15.67 -2.19
C ARG A 215 -7.52 -16.53 -1.27
N THR A 216 -7.98 -16.74 -0.04
CA THR A 216 -7.23 -17.54 0.95
C THR A 216 -5.78 -17.12 1.16
N GLY A 217 -5.50 -15.79 1.06
CA GLY A 217 -4.16 -15.23 1.25
C GLY A 217 -3.23 -15.32 0.02
N LEU A 218 -3.69 -15.89 -1.09
CA LEU A 218 -2.94 -15.94 -2.34
C LEU A 218 -3.42 -14.84 -3.29
N TRP A 219 -2.51 -14.00 -3.75
CA TRP A 219 -2.76 -12.97 -4.74
C TRP A 219 -2.46 -13.49 -6.15
N MET A 220 -3.45 -13.40 -7.04
CA MET A 220 -3.34 -13.85 -8.42
C MET A 220 -3.84 -12.77 -9.38
N PRO A 221 -3.24 -12.64 -10.57
CA PRO A 221 -3.81 -11.81 -11.64
C PRO A 221 -5.23 -12.24 -11.93
N ALA A 222 -6.11 -11.29 -12.21
CA ALA A 222 -7.53 -11.52 -12.46
C ALA A 222 -8.04 -10.64 -13.61
N ALA A 223 -9.16 -11.05 -14.23
CA ALA A 223 -9.87 -10.19 -15.14
C ALA A 223 -10.67 -9.10 -14.39
N GLU A 224 -10.95 -7.97 -15.03
CA GLU A 224 -11.75 -6.88 -14.46
C GLU A 224 -13.08 -7.38 -13.89
N GLY A 225 -13.84 -8.17 -14.67
CA GLY A 225 -15.14 -8.68 -14.25
C GLY A 225 -15.08 -9.62 -13.03
N GLU A 226 -13.96 -10.31 -12.82
CA GLU A 226 -13.73 -11.10 -11.59
C GLU A 226 -13.46 -10.16 -10.40
N ALA A 227 -12.56 -9.21 -10.57
CA ALA A 227 -12.19 -8.26 -9.53
C ALA A 227 -13.40 -7.38 -9.10
N GLU A 228 -14.25 -6.97 -10.02
CA GLU A 228 -15.44 -6.15 -9.78
C GLU A 228 -16.48 -6.84 -8.88
N THR A 229 -16.50 -8.18 -8.84
CA THR A 229 -17.42 -8.93 -7.97
C THR A 229 -17.01 -8.95 -6.51
N ILE A 230 -15.78 -8.58 -6.19
CA ILE A 230 -15.23 -8.70 -4.82
C ILE A 230 -15.90 -7.71 -3.88
N ASP A 231 -16.40 -8.23 -2.78
CA ASP A 231 -16.91 -7.45 -1.66
C ASP A 231 -15.85 -7.39 -0.55
N TRP A 232 -15.35 -6.21 -0.26
CA TRP A 232 -14.31 -5.99 0.74
C TRP A 232 -14.79 -6.18 2.20
N ASN A 233 -16.09 -6.32 2.43
CA ASN A 233 -16.62 -6.76 3.73
C ASN A 233 -16.46 -8.27 3.94
N GLY A 234 -16.19 -9.03 2.86
CA GLY A 234 -15.92 -10.46 2.89
C GLY A 234 -14.42 -10.78 3.10
N PRO A 235 -14.04 -12.07 2.95
CA PRO A 235 -12.66 -12.53 3.16
C PRO A 235 -11.74 -12.29 1.96
N HIS A 236 -12.26 -11.91 0.81
CA HIS A 236 -11.51 -11.71 -0.43
C HIS A 236 -11.17 -10.24 -0.64
N ARG A 237 -10.08 -10.00 -1.36
CA ARG A 237 -9.60 -8.65 -1.70
C ARG A 237 -9.32 -8.58 -3.18
N ALA A 238 -9.48 -7.41 -3.77
CA ALA A 238 -9.00 -7.14 -5.12
C ALA A 238 -8.38 -5.75 -5.18
N VAL A 239 -7.42 -5.58 -6.08
CA VAL A 239 -6.76 -4.30 -6.36
C VAL A 239 -6.78 -4.02 -7.85
N ALA A 240 -6.94 -2.75 -8.19
CA ALA A 240 -6.64 -2.23 -9.51
C ALA A 240 -5.25 -1.58 -9.48
N LEU A 241 -4.44 -1.90 -10.48
CA LEU A 241 -3.07 -1.44 -10.68
C LEU A 241 -3.05 -0.62 -11.97
N VAL A 242 -2.97 0.69 -11.83
CA VAL A 242 -3.17 1.64 -12.93
C VAL A 242 -1.83 2.21 -13.36
N VAL A 243 -1.53 2.08 -14.66
CA VAL A 243 -0.51 2.86 -15.36
C VAL A 243 -1.21 3.97 -16.10
N ALA A 244 -0.92 5.20 -15.74
CA ALA A 244 -1.43 6.37 -16.42
C ALA A 244 -0.30 7.34 -16.75
N SER A 245 -0.57 8.30 -17.63
CA SER A 245 0.38 9.34 -17.99
C SER A 245 -0.28 10.71 -18.00
N LYS A 246 0.53 11.75 -17.80
CA LYS A 246 0.12 13.11 -18.12
C LYS A 246 0.13 13.27 -19.63
N ALA A 247 -0.92 13.88 -20.18
CA ALA A 247 -0.94 14.28 -21.59
C ALA A 247 0.32 15.12 -21.93
N ALA A 248 0.82 14.92 -23.15
CA ALA A 248 1.98 15.63 -23.67
C ALA A 248 1.73 17.14 -23.84
#